data_9a5b3aa17000367e5d0ab3f335c86621
#
_entry.id   9a5b3aa17000367e5d0ab3f335c86621
#
_cell.length_a   1.000
_cell.length_b   1.000
_cell.length_c   1.000
_cell.angle_alpha   90.00
_cell.angle_beta   90.00
_cell.angle_gamma   90.00
#
_symmetry.space_group_name_H-M   'P 1'
#
loop_
_entity.id
_entity.type
_entity.pdbx_description
1 polymer ?
#
loop_
_entity_poly.entity_id
_entity_poly.type
_entity_poly.pdbx_seq_one_letter_code
_entity_poly.pdbx_strand_id
1 'polypeptide(L)'
;MRDARISPDGKEIVFCYKGDIYKVPVQGGTATQLTTQASYEANPVWSPDGKQIAFASDRNGNFDLFIMSADGGTARRLTYHSASEIPSAFTPDGKFVLFSASIQDPAQSALFPTGAMTELYKVPVTGGRTEQVLATPAEWVCFDKSGKNFLYQDRKGFEDEWRKHHTSSITRDVWLYDASTGKHTNLTNREGEDRNPVYAPDGNSVYFLSERNGGSFNVYNFTLNTPQEVKAITTFRTHPVRFLSISDKGTLCYTYDGELYTQEPNARPKKVNVDLVRDDEKEIATLRFSQGATSASVSPDGKQVAFIVRGDVFVTSTDYATTKQITNTPAKESGVSFAPDN
;
A
#
# COMPACT_ATOMS: atom_id res chain seq x y z
N MET A 1 3.69 10.66 -4.11
CA MET A 1 2.75 9.66 -4.65
C MET A 1 2.95 8.33 -3.93
N ARG A 2 1.89 7.52 -3.76
CA ARG A 2 1.91 6.24 -3.01
C ARG A 2 1.21 5.14 -3.79
N ASP A 3 1.40 3.88 -3.40
CA ASP A 3 0.68 2.69 -3.88
C ASP A 3 0.69 2.55 -5.41
N ALA A 4 1.82 2.88 -6.03
CA ALA A 4 1.95 2.87 -7.47
C ALA A 4 1.88 1.46 -8.06
N ARG A 5 1.05 1.25 -9.08
CA ARG A 5 0.90 -0.02 -9.79
C ARG A 5 0.85 0.23 -11.30
N ILE A 6 1.76 -0.37 -12.04
CA ILE A 6 1.73 -0.36 -13.51
C ILE A 6 0.65 -1.30 -14.02
N SER A 7 -0.02 -0.91 -15.11
CA SER A 7 -1.02 -1.76 -15.79
C SER A 7 -0.37 -3.02 -16.39
N PRO A 8 -1.11 -4.13 -16.55
CA PRO A 8 -0.57 -5.35 -17.16
C PRO A 8 0.08 -5.11 -18.52
N ASP A 9 -0.54 -4.29 -19.37
CA ASP A 9 -0.02 -3.97 -20.71
C ASP A 9 1.17 -3.00 -20.70
N GLY A 10 1.51 -2.42 -19.54
CA GLY A 10 2.65 -1.51 -19.34
C GLY A 10 2.43 -0.10 -19.86
N LYS A 11 1.18 0.35 -20.08
CA LYS A 11 0.91 1.67 -20.66
C LYS A 11 0.55 2.73 -19.63
N GLU A 12 -0.04 2.35 -18.51
CA GLU A 12 -0.57 3.25 -17.52
C GLU A 12 -0.08 2.88 -16.11
N ILE A 13 -0.06 3.85 -15.21
CA ILE A 13 0.24 3.68 -13.80
C ILE A 13 -0.92 4.27 -13.01
N VAL A 14 -1.49 3.49 -12.09
CA VAL A 14 -2.37 4.02 -11.04
C VAL A 14 -1.56 4.29 -9.78
N PHE A 15 -1.92 5.32 -9.05
CA PHE A 15 -1.25 5.70 -7.80
C PHE A 15 -2.20 6.49 -6.91
N CYS A 16 -1.88 6.57 -5.62
CA CYS A 16 -2.61 7.39 -4.67
C CYS A 16 -1.91 8.73 -4.43
N TYR A 17 -2.70 9.81 -4.40
CA TYR A 17 -2.24 11.13 -4.04
C TYR A 17 -3.32 11.87 -3.24
N LYS A 18 -2.97 12.36 -2.04
CA LYS A 18 -3.87 13.07 -1.10
C LYS A 18 -5.20 12.32 -0.79
N GLY A 19 -5.18 11.00 -0.78
CA GLY A 19 -6.36 10.17 -0.47
C GLY A 19 -7.20 9.76 -1.68
N ASP A 20 -6.86 10.22 -2.88
CA ASP A 20 -7.54 9.83 -4.12
C ASP A 20 -6.65 8.96 -5.02
N ILE A 21 -7.29 8.20 -5.89
CA ILE A 21 -6.65 7.41 -6.93
C ILE A 21 -6.54 8.22 -8.22
N TYR A 22 -5.36 8.23 -8.78
CA TYR A 22 -5.02 8.85 -10.06
C TYR A 22 -4.46 7.83 -11.03
N LYS A 23 -4.58 8.13 -12.31
CA LYS A 23 -4.02 7.36 -13.41
C LYS A 23 -3.18 8.27 -14.32
N VAL A 24 -2.00 7.81 -14.75
CA VAL A 24 -1.10 8.55 -15.64
C VAL A 24 -0.49 7.60 -16.66
N PRO A 25 -0.25 8.05 -17.92
CA PRO A 25 0.52 7.26 -18.88
C PRO A 25 1.94 6.96 -18.37
N VAL A 26 2.49 5.80 -18.73
CA VAL A 26 3.85 5.39 -18.31
C VAL A 26 4.94 6.36 -18.80
N GLN A 27 4.67 7.10 -19.88
CA GLN A 27 5.56 8.14 -20.39
C GLN A 27 5.52 9.44 -19.58
N GLY A 28 4.53 9.58 -18.69
CA GLY A 28 4.24 10.80 -17.96
C GLY A 28 3.19 11.68 -18.66
N GLY A 29 2.99 12.87 -18.13
CA GLY A 29 2.00 13.84 -18.55
C GLY A 29 0.88 14.05 -17.52
N THR A 30 -0.27 14.53 -17.98
CA THR A 30 -1.40 14.85 -17.12
C THR A 30 -2.02 13.60 -16.51
N ALA A 31 -2.10 13.55 -15.18
CA ALA A 31 -2.77 12.49 -14.46
C ALA A 31 -4.29 12.75 -14.40
N THR A 32 -5.07 11.71 -14.62
CA THR A 32 -6.52 11.73 -14.47
C THR A 32 -6.90 11.27 -13.07
N GLN A 33 -7.68 12.06 -12.33
CA GLN A 33 -8.25 11.68 -11.05
C GLN A 33 -9.41 10.70 -11.29
N LEU A 34 -9.36 9.53 -10.66
CA LEU A 34 -10.35 8.47 -10.81
C LEU A 34 -11.37 8.45 -9.67
N THR A 35 -10.99 8.93 -8.49
CA THR A 35 -11.86 9.03 -7.31
C THR A 35 -11.91 10.47 -6.81
N THR A 36 -13.08 10.88 -6.29
CA THR A 36 -13.36 12.25 -5.83
C THR A 36 -14.18 12.27 -4.53
N GLN A 37 -14.22 11.16 -3.81
CA GLN A 37 -14.95 11.07 -2.55
C GLN A 37 -14.15 11.73 -1.43
N ALA A 38 -14.83 12.27 -0.42
CA ALA A 38 -14.20 12.83 0.78
C ALA A 38 -13.71 11.71 1.73
N SER A 39 -13.17 10.64 1.18
CA SER A 39 -12.64 9.45 1.84
C SER A 39 -11.17 9.27 1.47
N TYR A 40 -10.52 8.33 2.13
CA TYR A 40 -9.16 7.95 1.79
C TYR A 40 -9.17 6.64 1.01
N GLU A 41 -8.65 6.69 -0.22
CA GLU A 41 -8.43 5.53 -1.07
C GLU A 41 -6.98 5.09 -1.04
N ALA A 42 -6.75 3.76 -1.04
CA ALA A 42 -5.43 3.18 -0.92
C ALA A 42 -5.29 1.85 -1.71
N ASN A 43 -4.06 1.45 -1.96
CA ASN A 43 -3.68 0.15 -2.49
C ASN A 43 -4.46 -0.26 -3.76
N PRO A 44 -4.50 0.56 -4.83
CA PRO A 44 -5.14 0.17 -6.08
C PRO A 44 -4.42 -1.03 -6.71
N VAL A 45 -5.18 -1.99 -7.21
CA VAL A 45 -4.68 -3.16 -7.95
C VAL A 45 -5.44 -3.33 -9.25
N TRP A 46 -4.72 -3.63 -10.33
CA TRP A 46 -5.28 -3.85 -11.64
C TRP A 46 -5.87 -5.25 -11.80
N SER A 47 -6.99 -5.37 -12.51
CA SER A 47 -7.42 -6.65 -13.05
C SER A 47 -6.45 -7.16 -14.13
N PRO A 48 -6.36 -8.49 -14.36
CA PRO A 48 -5.42 -9.04 -15.35
C PRO A 48 -5.63 -8.53 -16.78
N ASP A 49 -6.87 -8.19 -17.12
CA ASP A 49 -7.23 -7.63 -18.44
C ASP A 49 -7.05 -6.10 -18.52
N GLY A 50 -6.61 -5.46 -17.42
CA GLY A 50 -6.40 -4.02 -17.32
C GLY A 50 -7.67 -3.15 -17.36
N LYS A 51 -8.88 -3.76 -17.26
CA LYS A 51 -10.13 -3.01 -17.39
C LYS A 51 -10.76 -2.57 -16.07
N GLN A 52 -10.31 -3.12 -14.95
CA GLN A 52 -10.83 -2.80 -13.64
C GLN A 52 -9.70 -2.50 -12.65
N ILE A 53 -10.02 -1.72 -11.63
CA ILE A 53 -9.17 -1.41 -10.50
C ILE A 53 -9.96 -1.75 -9.23
N ALA A 54 -9.39 -2.62 -8.38
CA ALA A 54 -9.86 -2.81 -7.02
C ALA A 54 -8.99 -1.99 -6.07
N PHE A 55 -9.58 -1.45 -5.01
CA PHE A 55 -8.89 -0.58 -4.05
C PHE A 55 -9.56 -0.61 -2.69
N ALA A 56 -8.86 -0.19 -1.66
CA ALA A 56 -9.40 0.04 -0.33
C ALA A 56 -9.93 1.48 -0.21
N SER A 57 -11.07 1.66 0.47
CA SER A 57 -11.62 2.99 0.79
C SER A 57 -12.29 3.00 2.16
N ASP A 58 -12.03 4.05 2.94
CA ASP A 58 -12.60 4.25 4.27
C ASP A 58 -13.95 5.00 4.27
N ARG A 59 -14.60 5.15 3.12
CA ARG A 59 -15.87 5.91 2.95
C ARG A 59 -17.03 5.40 3.79
N ASN A 60 -16.93 4.20 4.34
CA ASN A 60 -17.93 3.59 5.22
C ASN A 60 -17.44 3.42 6.67
N GLY A 61 -16.34 4.08 7.06
CA GLY A 61 -15.84 4.15 8.44
C GLY A 61 -14.57 3.34 8.68
N ASN A 62 -14.31 2.29 7.90
CA ASN A 62 -13.09 1.51 7.86
C ASN A 62 -12.75 1.17 6.41
N PHE A 63 -11.56 0.65 6.16
CA PHE A 63 -11.19 0.25 4.80
C PHE A 63 -11.96 -1.00 4.37
N ASP A 64 -12.79 -0.83 3.36
CA ASP A 64 -13.45 -1.90 2.62
C ASP A 64 -12.90 -1.97 1.20
N LEU A 65 -13.12 -3.13 0.54
CA LEU A 65 -12.79 -3.25 -0.86
C LEU A 65 -13.87 -2.64 -1.76
N PHE A 66 -13.39 -1.88 -2.72
CA PHE A 66 -14.19 -1.35 -3.83
C PHE A 66 -13.59 -1.77 -5.17
N ILE A 67 -14.40 -1.78 -6.19
CA ILE A 67 -14.00 -2.04 -7.57
C ILE A 67 -14.65 -1.01 -8.50
N MET A 68 -13.89 -0.54 -9.49
CA MET A 68 -14.37 0.38 -10.53
C MET A 68 -13.75 0.05 -11.88
N SER A 69 -14.28 0.66 -12.95
CA SER A 69 -13.63 0.65 -14.26
C SER A 69 -12.25 1.32 -14.18
N ALA A 70 -11.29 0.85 -14.96
CA ALA A 70 -9.98 1.49 -15.10
C ALA A 70 -10.04 2.90 -15.72
N ASP A 71 -11.16 3.27 -16.33
CA ASP A 71 -11.43 4.60 -16.86
C ASP A 71 -12.15 5.51 -15.85
N GLY A 72 -12.31 5.05 -14.61
CA GLY A 72 -13.02 5.76 -13.55
C GLY A 72 -14.53 5.48 -13.57
N GLY A 73 -15.28 6.32 -12.87
CA GLY A 73 -16.73 6.21 -12.72
C GLY A 73 -17.14 5.67 -11.34
N THR A 74 -18.38 5.21 -11.22
CA THR A 74 -18.93 4.77 -9.93
C THR A 74 -18.26 3.50 -9.44
N ALA A 75 -17.62 3.58 -8.27
CA ALA A 75 -17.06 2.42 -7.59
C ALA A 75 -18.14 1.63 -6.85
N ARG A 76 -18.06 0.31 -6.90
CA ARG A 76 -18.96 -0.60 -6.19
C ARG A 76 -18.22 -1.28 -5.03
N ARG A 77 -18.83 -1.26 -3.85
CA ARG A 77 -18.33 -1.94 -2.65
C ARG A 77 -18.42 -3.46 -2.82
N LEU A 78 -17.35 -4.18 -2.48
CA LEU A 78 -17.27 -5.65 -2.55
C LEU A 78 -17.41 -6.31 -1.18
N THR A 79 -16.92 -5.66 -0.12
CA THR A 79 -16.88 -6.22 1.23
C THR A 79 -17.51 -5.28 2.25
N TYR A 80 -17.91 -5.82 3.43
CA TYR A 80 -18.73 -5.11 4.40
C TYR A 80 -18.34 -5.42 5.85
N HIS A 81 -17.14 -5.89 6.09
CA HIS A 81 -16.69 -6.27 7.43
C HIS A 81 -16.22 -5.03 8.22
N SER A 82 -16.26 -5.11 9.56
CA SER A 82 -15.78 -4.03 10.43
C SER A 82 -14.26 -3.95 10.59
N ALA A 83 -13.52 -4.98 10.18
CA ALA A 83 -12.06 -4.94 10.09
C ALA A 83 -11.64 -4.29 8.78
N SER A 84 -10.47 -3.63 8.79
CA SER A 84 -9.90 -3.08 7.55
C SER A 84 -9.46 -4.18 6.60
N GLU A 85 -9.82 -4.04 5.34
CA GLU A 85 -9.60 -4.98 4.26
C GLU A 85 -8.74 -4.31 3.19
N ILE A 86 -7.55 -4.86 2.92
CA ILE A 86 -6.57 -4.26 2.00
C ILE A 86 -6.35 -5.17 0.80
N PRO A 87 -6.66 -4.72 -0.43
CA PRO A 87 -6.50 -5.53 -1.63
C PRO A 87 -5.02 -5.82 -1.91
N SER A 88 -4.76 -7.00 -2.43
CA SER A 88 -3.42 -7.48 -2.74
C SER A 88 -3.26 -7.79 -4.23
N ALA A 89 -4.18 -8.55 -4.81
CA ALA A 89 -4.16 -8.94 -6.23
C ALA A 89 -5.53 -9.39 -6.71
N PHE A 90 -5.74 -9.41 -8.04
CA PHE A 90 -6.77 -10.25 -8.64
C PHE A 90 -6.25 -11.67 -8.85
N THR A 91 -7.15 -12.65 -8.88
CA THR A 91 -6.82 -13.97 -9.44
C THR A 91 -6.53 -13.85 -10.93
N PRO A 92 -5.66 -14.70 -11.51
CA PRO A 92 -5.30 -14.63 -12.93
C PRO A 92 -6.49 -14.77 -13.91
N ASP A 93 -7.57 -15.43 -13.48
CA ASP A 93 -8.82 -15.52 -14.25
C ASP A 93 -9.74 -14.29 -14.10
N GLY A 94 -9.32 -13.31 -13.30
CA GLY A 94 -10.04 -12.05 -13.04
C GLY A 94 -11.32 -12.18 -12.25
N LYS A 95 -11.63 -13.36 -11.67
CA LYS A 95 -12.92 -13.60 -11.00
C LYS A 95 -12.96 -13.19 -9.54
N PHE A 96 -11.82 -13.10 -8.88
CA PHE A 96 -11.73 -12.77 -7.46
C PHE A 96 -10.68 -11.67 -7.22
N VAL A 97 -10.90 -10.91 -6.17
CA VAL A 97 -9.89 -10.03 -5.56
C VAL A 97 -9.41 -10.67 -4.27
N LEU A 98 -8.09 -10.85 -4.13
CA LEU A 98 -7.45 -11.25 -2.89
C LEU A 98 -7.19 -10.02 -2.02
N PHE A 99 -7.35 -10.18 -0.72
CA PHE A 99 -7.13 -9.11 0.25
C PHE A 99 -6.68 -9.66 1.60
N SER A 100 -5.99 -8.82 2.36
CA SER A 100 -5.55 -9.13 3.71
C SER A 100 -6.46 -8.44 4.72
N ALA A 101 -6.89 -9.16 5.75
CA ALA A 101 -7.73 -8.65 6.82
C ALA A 101 -7.61 -9.50 8.09
N SER A 102 -8.01 -8.95 9.23
CA SER A 102 -8.11 -9.68 10.51
C SER A 102 -9.59 -9.93 10.82
N ILE A 103 -10.19 -10.95 10.16
CA ILE A 103 -11.64 -11.17 10.18
C ILE A 103 -12.08 -12.25 11.18
N GLN A 104 -11.25 -13.25 11.44
CA GLN A 104 -11.76 -14.56 11.81
C GLN A 104 -11.63 -14.98 13.26
N ASP A 105 -10.77 -14.41 14.06
CA ASP A 105 -10.61 -14.97 15.39
C ASP A 105 -11.69 -14.48 16.36
N PRO A 106 -12.63 -15.36 16.79
CA PRO A 106 -13.47 -15.02 17.93
C PRO A 106 -12.56 -14.64 19.10
N ALA A 107 -12.96 -13.64 19.88
CA ALA A 107 -12.16 -13.12 20.99
C ALA A 107 -11.65 -14.20 21.96
N GLN A 108 -12.38 -15.34 22.07
CA GLN A 108 -12.01 -16.48 22.89
C GLN A 108 -10.90 -17.36 22.30
N SER A 109 -10.64 -17.25 20.98
CA SER A 109 -9.63 -18.02 20.27
C SER A 109 -8.44 -17.17 19.83
N ALA A 110 -8.52 -15.86 20.00
CA ALA A 110 -7.46 -14.94 19.63
C ALA A 110 -6.24 -15.12 20.55
N LEU A 111 -5.24 -15.83 20.07
CA LEU A 111 -3.97 -16.01 20.76
C LEU A 111 -3.05 -14.77 20.62
N PHE A 112 -3.36 -13.88 19.69
CA PHE A 112 -2.59 -12.67 19.39
C PHE A 112 -3.46 -11.43 19.48
N PRO A 113 -2.87 -10.24 19.72
CA PRO A 113 -3.59 -8.99 19.69
C PRO A 113 -4.30 -8.80 18.34
N THR A 114 -5.57 -8.47 18.38
CA THR A 114 -6.39 -8.18 17.20
C THR A 114 -5.70 -7.13 16.30
N GLY A 115 -5.64 -7.39 15.01
CA GLY A 115 -5.02 -6.51 14.00
C GLY A 115 -3.51 -6.65 13.85
N ALA A 116 -2.83 -7.45 14.68
CA ALA A 116 -1.39 -7.70 14.54
C ALA A 116 -1.07 -8.64 13.40
N MET A 117 -1.90 -9.65 13.19
CA MET A 117 -1.75 -10.67 12.17
C MET A 117 -2.95 -10.65 11.25
N THR A 118 -2.70 -10.41 9.97
CA THR A 118 -3.71 -10.46 8.92
C THR A 118 -3.74 -11.86 8.32
N GLU A 119 -4.88 -12.25 7.80
CA GLU A 119 -5.09 -13.48 7.05
C GLU A 119 -5.40 -13.12 5.60
N LEU A 120 -5.24 -14.06 4.70
CA LEU A 120 -5.52 -13.87 3.27
C LEU A 120 -6.92 -14.38 2.92
N TYR A 121 -7.71 -13.52 2.33
CA TYR A 121 -9.07 -13.79 1.86
C TYR A 121 -9.20 -13.49 0.37
N LYS A 122 -10.31 -13.93 -0.22
CA LYS A 122 -10.75 -13.55 -1.56
C LYS A 122 -12.25 -13.25 -1.56
N VAL A 123 -12.66 -12.36 -2.46
CA VAL A 123 -14.08 -12.02 -2.71
C VAL A 123 -14.33 -12.02 -4.22
N PRO A 124 -15.49 -12.53 -4.69
CA PRO A 124 -15.83 -12.44 -6.13
C PRO A 124 -15.87 -10.98 -6.61
N VAL A 125 -15.37 -10.72 -7.82
CA VAL A 125 -15.46 -9.36 -8.42
C VAL A 125 -16.91 -8.91 -8.60
N THR A 126 -17.87 -9.82 -8.60
CA THR A 126 -19.32 -9.52 -8.60
C THR A 126 -19.87 -9.18 -7.22
N GLY A 127 -19.05 -9.27 -6.16
CA GLY A 127 -19.49 -9.23 -4.77
C GLY A 127 -20.01 -10.58 -4.29
N GLY A 128 -20.31 -10.67 -3.00
CA GLY A 128 -20.82 -11.89 -2.40
C GLY A 128 -20.01 -12.33 -1.19
N ARG A 129 -20.02 -13.63 -0.87
CA ARG A 129 -19.35 -14.16 0.29
C ARG A 129 -17.82 -14.14 0.13
N THR A 130 -17.12 -13.68 1.15
CA THR A 130 -15.67 -13.81 1.26
C THR A 130 -15.28 -15.24 1.65
N GLU A 131 -14.13 -15.69 1.14
CA GLU A 131 -13.55 -17.00 1.44
C GLU A 131 -12.12 -16.81 1.93
N GLN A 132 -11.74 -17.49 3.00
CA GLN A 132 -10.37 -17.53 3.47
C GLN A 132 -9.52 -18.38 2.51
N VAL A 133 -8.38 -17.83 2.10
CA VAL A 133 -7.39 -18.52 1.25
C VAL A 133 -6.27 -19.11 2.10
N LEU A 134 -5.74 -18.31 3.03
CA LEU A 134 -4.72 -18.74 3.98
C LEU A 134 -5.03 -18.14 5.36
N ALA A 135 -4.86 -18.96 6.41
CA ALA A 135 -4.89 -18.51 7.80
C ALA A 135 -3.54 -17.90 8.24
N THR A 136 -2.53 -17.90 7.38
CA THR A 136 -1.22 -17.31 7.61
C THR A 136 -1.18 -15.88 7.10
N PRO A 137 -0.50 -14.95 7.77
CA PRO A 137 -0.29 -13.61 7.23
C PRO A 137 0.36 -13.65 5.87
N ALA A 138 -0.37 -13.17 4.87
CA ALA A 138 0.12 -13.09 3.49
C ALA A 138 -0.37 -11.78 2.86
N GLU A 139 0.57 -10.93 2.49
CA GLU A 139 0.34 -9.62 1.90
C GLU A 139 1.08 -9.51 0.55
N TRP A 140 0.70 -8.57 -0.31
CA TRP A 140 1.38 -8.33 -1.60
C TRP A 140 1.51 -9.59 -2.44
N VAL A 141 0.40 -10.26 -2.65
CA VAL A 141 0.33 -11.49 -3.45
C VAL A 141 0.64 -11.19 -4.92
N CYS A 142 1.47 -12.03 -5.52
CA CYS A 142 1.73 -12.04 -6.95
C CYS A 142 1.65 -13.48 -7.47
N PHE A 143 0.68 -13.77 -8.33
CA PHE A 143 0.50 -15.10 -8.92
C PHE A 143 1.56 -15.40 -9.98
N ASP A 144 1.91 -16.66 -10.10
CA ASP A 144 2.57 -17.17 -11.30
C ASP A 144 1.60 -17.23 -12.49
N LYS A 145 2.11 -17.49 -13.69
CA LYS A 145 1.29 -17.59 -14.90
C LYS A 145 0.26 -18.74 -14.87
N SER A 146 0.50 -19.77 -14.07
CA SER A 146 -0.42 -20.88 -13.93
C SER A 146 -1.61 -20.58 -13.02
N GLY A 147 -1.50 -19.56 -12.19
CA GLY A 147 -2.46 -19.20 -11.15
C GLY A 147 -2.54 -20.20 -9.99
N LYS A 148 -1.64 -21.19 -9.95
CA LYS A 148 -1.59 -22.21 -8.90
C LYS A 148 -0.64 -21.84 -7.77
N ASN A 149 0.40 -21.09 -8.08
CA ASN A 149 1.38 -20.65 -7.11
C ASN A 149 1.35 -19.12 -7.00
N PHE A 150 1.72 -18.61 -5.85
CA PHE A 150 1.94 -17.18 -5.70
C PHE A 150 3.07 -16.87 -4.73
N LEU A 151 3.71 -15.75 -5.00
CA LEU A 151 4.62 -15.09 -4.06
C LEU A 151 3.81 -14.23 -3.11
N TYR A 152 4.28 -14.09 -1.88
CA TYR A 152 3.73 -13.16 -0.90
C TYR A 152 4.81 -12.70 0.06
N GLN A 153 4.57 -11.61 0.77
CA GLN A 153 5.32 -11.25 1.95
C GLN A 153 4.57 -11.67 3.20
N ASP A 154 5.29 -12.15 4.21
CA ASP A 154 4.71 -12.46 5.51
C ASP A 154 4.55 -11.20 6.37
N ARG A 155 3.93 -11.37 7.53
CA ARG A 155 3.86 -10.36 8.59
C ARG A 155 4.14 -11.02 9.92
N LYS A 156 5.18 -10.55 10.61
CA LYS A 156 5.62 -11.12 11.90
C LYS A 156 5.25 -10.26 13.10
N GLY A 157 4.64 -9.09 12.85
CA GLY A 157 4.26 -8.14 13.90
C GLY A 157 3.99 -6.74 13.35
N PHE A 158 4.04 -5.76 14.25
CA PHE A 158 3.93 -4.36 13.87
C PHE A 158 5.31 -3.78 13.58
N GLU A 159 5.53 -3.42 12.32
CA GLU A 159 6.68 -2.65 11.88
C GLU A 159 6.19 -1.40 11.16
N ASP A 160 6.87 -0.27 11.38
CA ASP A 160 6.60 0.95 10.63
C ASP A 160 7.00 0.78 9.16
N GLU A 161 6.02 0.67 8.30
CA GLU A 161 6.23 0.53 6.85
C GLU A 161 6.92 1.75 6.24
N TRP A 162 6.89 2.89 6.93
CA TRP A 162 7.46 4.16 6.47
C TRP A 162 8.87 4.40 6.95
N ARG A 163 9.44 3.48 7.75
CA ARG A 163 10.83 3.57 8.19
C ARG A 163 11.80 3.75 7.02
N LYS A 164 12.91 4.44 7.25
CA LYS A 164 13.89 4.75 6.20
C LYS A 164 15.20 3.99 6.33
N HIS A 165 15.83 4.04 7.48
CA HIS A 165 17.25 3.66 7.64
C HIS A 165 17.56 2.81 8.88
N HIS A 166 16.59 2.42 9.67
CA HIS A 166 16.84 1.47 10.76
C HIS A 166 16.42 0.05 10.34
N THR A 167 17.11 -0.94 10.85
CA THR A 167 16.77 -2.34 10.68
C THR A 167 15.89 -2.77 11.85
N SER A 168 14.79 -3.45 11.57
CA SER A 168 13.90 -4.01 12.57
C SER A 168 14.26 -5.47 12.85
N SER A 169 13.91 -5.94 14.05
CA SER A 169 13.94 -7.36 14.41
C SER A 169 12.69 -8.13 13.93
N ILE A 170 11.66 -7.41 13.49
CA ILE A 170 10.38 -7.98 13.04
C ILE A 170 10.24 -7.71 11.54
N THR A 171 11.08 -8.37 10.76
CA THR A 171 11.18 -8.14 9.31
C THR A 171 10.38 -9.14 8.51
N ARG A 172 9.84 -8.69 7.38
CA ARG A 172 9.13 -9.52 6.42
C ARG A 172 10.12 -10.30 5.57
N ASP A 173 9.69 -11.47 5.12
CA ASP A 173 10.37 -12.28 4.11
C ASP A 173 9.47 -12.49 2.90
N VAL A 174 10.09 -12.82 1.76
CA VAL A 174 9.39 -13.28 0.56
C VAL A 174 9.21 -14.78 0.61
N TRP A 175 7.97 -15.21 0.44
CA TRP A 175 7.56 -16.61 0.46
C TRP A 175 6.91 -17.02 -0.85
N LEU A 176 7.05 -18.29 -1.18
CA LEU A 176 6.32 -18.98 -2.24
C LEU A 176 5.29 -19.91 -1.61
N TYR A 177 4.05 -19.80 -2.05
CA TYR A 177 2.99 -20.77 -1.76
C TYR A 177 2.65 -21.60 -2.99
N ASP A 178 2.68 -22.91 -2.83
CA ASP A 178 2.26 -23.88 -3.84
C ASP A 178 0.88 -24.44 -3.45
N ALA A 179 -0.16 -24.01 -4.16
CA ALA A 179 -1.52 -24.40 -3.85
C ALA A 179 -1.82 -25.90 -4.15
N SER A 180 -0.98 -26.55 -4.95
CA SER A 180 -1.16 -27.98 -5.26
C SER A 180 -0.73 -28.89 -4.10
N THR A 181 0.24 -28.44 -3.32
CA THR A 181 0.81 -29.18 -2.18
C THR A 181 0.49 -28.56 -0.82
N GLY A 182 0.01 -27.31 -0.81
CA GLY A 182 -0.17 -26.50 0.42
C GLY A 182 1.17 -26.08 1.06
N LYS A 183 2.29 -26.18 0.33
CA LYS A 183 3.62 -25.92 0.86
C LYS A 183 3.95 -24.43 0.81
N HIS A 184 4.49 -23.92 1.92
CA HIS A 184 5.12 -22.61 2.00
C HIS A 184 6.65 -22.76 1.98
N THR A 185 7.33 -21.96 1.16
CA THR A 185 8.80 -21.96 1.07
C THR A 185 9.29 -20.52 1.25
N ASN A 186 10.10 -20.28 2.29
CA ASN A 186 10.78 -19.00 2.49
C ASN A 186 11.92 -18.85 1.48
N LEU A 187 11.85 -17.82 0.63
CA LEU A 187 12.84 -17.58 -0.43
C LEU A 187 13.95 -16.63 -0.01
N THR A 188 13.74 -15.83 1.06
CA THR A 188 14.67 -14.76 1.45
C THR A 188 15.07 -14.79 2.92
N ASN A 189 15.08 -15.94 3.55
CA ASN A 189 15.39 -16.16 4.97
C ASN A 189 16.75 -15.54 5.39
N ARG A 190 16.73 -14.28 5.86
CA ARG A 190 17.91 -13.48 6.27
C ARG A 190 17.53 -12.42 7.30
N GLU A 191 18.54 -11.79 7.93
CA GLU A 191 18.34 -10.57 8.70
C GLU A 191 18.00 -9.38 7.78
N GLY A 192 17.03 -8.56 8.19
CA GLY A 192 16.51 -7.42 7.43
C GLY A 192 15.33 -7.77 6.54
N GLU A 193 14.63 -6.75 6.09
CA GLU A 193 13.32 -6.89 5.43
C GLU A 193 13.44 -7.08 3.93
N ASP A 194 12.69 -8.05 3.43
CA ASP A 194 12.47 -8.33 2.02
C ASP A 194 10.95 -8.34 1.75
N ARG A 195 10.46 -7.52 0.80
CA ARG A 195 9.02 -7.30 0.59
C ARG A 195 8.64 -6.95 -0.85
N ASN A 196 7.33 -6.82 -1.11
CA ASN A 196 6.72 -6.50 -2.41
C ASN A 196 7.24 -7.39 -3.56
N PRO A 197 7.16 -8.74 -3.45
CA PRO A 197 7.64 -9.61 -4.49
C PRO A 197 6.77 -9.54 -5.74
N VAL A 198 7.40 -9.61 -6.92
CA VAL A 198 6.72 -9.73 -8.21
C VAL A 198 7.44 -10.72 -9.12
N TYR A 199 6.69 -11.54 -9.85
CA TYR A 199 7.24 -12.39 -10.90
C TYR A 199 7.61 -11.59 -12.13
N ALA A 200 8.77 -11.88 -12.71
CA ALA A 200 9.07 -11.45 -14.05
C ALA A 200 8.23 -12.23 -15.09
N PRO A 201 8.08 -11.71 -16.31
CA PRO A 201 7.33 -12.38 -17.37
C PRO A 201 7.89 -13.75 -17.77
N ASP A 202 9.15 -14.05 -17.46
CA ASP A 202 9.78 -15.37 -17.69
C ASP A 202 9.24 -16.47 -16.76
N GLY A 203 8.51 -16.07 -15.68
CA GLY A 203 7.95 -16.98 -14.69
C GLY A 203 8.97 -17.65 -13.76
N ASN A 204 10.25 -17.28 -13.85
CA ASN A 204 11.33 -17.82 -13.04
C ASN A 204 12.10 -16.76 -12.24
N SER A 205 12.21 -15.55 -12.79
CA SER A 205 12.84 -14.42 -12.08
C SER A 205 11.83 -13.74 -11.15
N VAL A 206 12.30 -13.37 -9.96
CA VAL A 206 11.54 -12.65 -8.94
C VAL A 206 12.22 -11.34 -8.64
N TYR A 207 11.49 -10.23 -8.75
CA TYR A 207 11.93 -8.93 -8.26
C TYR A 207 11.28 -8.65 -6.91
N PHE A 208 11.98 -7.97 -6.03
CA PHE A 208 11.49 -7.63 -4.70
C PHE A 208 12.25 -6.43 -4.13
N LEU A 209 11.71 -5.81 -3.10
CA LEU A 209 12.37 -4.75 -2.35
C LEU A 209 13.15 -5.36 -1.19
N SER A 210 14.39 -4.92 -1.01
CA SER A 210 15.28 -5.38 0.07
C SER A 210 16.10 -4.24 0.65
N GLU A 211 16.35 -4.28 1.95
CA GLU A 211 17.24 -3.36 2.66
C GLU A 211 18.66 -3.90 2.87
N ARG A 212 19.05 -4.99 2.18
CA ARG A 212 20.28 -5.76 2.42
C ARG A 212 21.61 -5.01 2.29
N ASN A 213 21.65 -3.88 1.61
CA ASN A 213 22.89 -3.13 1.38
C ASN A 213 22.84 -1.72 1.99
N GLY A 214 22.63 -1.61 3.30
CA GLY A 214 22.79 -0.33 4.00
C GLY A 214 21.50 0.33 4.48
N GLY A 215 20.46 -0.46 4.80
CA GLY A 215 19.28 0.01 5.53
C GLY A 215 18.30 0.86 4.72
N SER A 216 18.46 0.97 3.39
CA SER A 216 17.48 1.61 2.52
C SER A 216 16.99 0.62 1.46
N PHE A 217 15.67 0.54 1.29
CA PHE A 217 15.10 -0.38 0.31
C PHE A 217 15.51 -0.04 -1.12
N ASN A 218 15.92 -1.06 -1.86
CA ASN A 218 16.17 -1.04 -3.28
C ASN A 218 15.53 -2.24 -3.96
N VAL A 219 15.42 -2.22 -5.27
CA VAL A 219 14.96 -3.37 -6.06
C VAL A 219 16.11 -4.35 -6.23
N TYR A 220 15.84 -5.61 -5.94
CA TYR A 220 16.71 -6.75 -6.16
C TYR A 220 16.00 -7.83 -6.96
N ASN A 221 16.75 -8.76 -7.52
CA ASN A 221 16.20 -9.94 -8.14
C ASN A 221 16.99 -11.20 -7.82
N PHE A 222 16.32 -12.35 -7.92
CA PHE A 222 16.90 -13.70 -7.96
C PHE A 222 16.09 -14.57 -8.93
N THR A 223 16.57 -15.77 -9.23
CA THR A 223 15.77 -16.78 -9.93
C THR A 223 15.29 -17.83 -8.95
N LEU A 224 14.12 -18.43 -9.18
CA LEU A 224 13.56 -19.47 -8.31
C LEU A 224 14.46 -20.70 -8.19
N ASN A 225 15.29 -20.96 -9.21
CA ASN A 225 16.24 -22.07 -9.19
C ASN A 225 17.46 -21.79 -8.28
N THR A 226 17.82 -20.52 -8.10
CA THR A 226 18.95 -20.07 -7.27
C THR A 226 18.57 -18.85 -6.43
N PRO A 227 17.63 -18.97 -5.47
CA PRO A 227 17.12 -17.83 -4.71
C PRO A 227 18.18 -17.17 -3.81
N GLN A 228 19.28 -17.84 -3.55
CA GLN A 228 20.44 -17.30 -2.81
C GLN A 228 21.31 -16.36 -3.66
N GLU A 229 21.21 -16.41 -4.99
CA GLU A 229 21.99 -15.55 -5.91
C GLU A 229 21.25 -14.24 -6.20
N VAL A 230 21.29 -13.33 -5.24
CA VAL A 230 20.54 -12.05 -5.31
C VAL A 230 21.39 -10.96 -5.95
N LYS A 231 20.81 -10.25 -6.94
CA LYS A 231 21.44 -9.14 -7.65
C LYS A 231 20.69 -7.83 -7.39
N ALA A 232 21.45 -6.76 -7.16
CA ALA A 232 20.89 -5.41 -7.06
C ALA A 232 20.49 -4.88 -8.43
N ILE A 233 19.28 -4.36 -8.56
CA ILE A 233 18.73 -3.73 -9.77
C ILE A 233 18.79 -2.21 -9.65
N THR A 234 18.55 -1.68 -8.44
CA THR A 234 18.70 -0.25 -8.13
C THR A 234 19.70 -0.04 -6.99
N THR A 235 20.27 1.17 -6.91
CA THR A 235 21.30 1.51 -5.91
C THR A 235 21.07 2.90 -5.32
N PHE A 236 19.83 3.25 -5.04
CA PHE A 236 19.45 4.49 -4.38
C PHE A 236 19.94 4.51 -2.93
N ARG A 237 20.38 5.68 -2.42
CA ARG A 237 21.00 5.78 -1.09
C ARG A 237 20.24 6.69 -0.12
N THR A 238 19.54 7.71 -0.64
CA THR A 238 18.95 8.77 0.20
C THR A 238 17.57 8.41 0.73
N HIS A 239 16.74 7.77 -0.10
CA HIS A 239 15.37 7.38 0.25
C HIS A 239 15.12 5.92 -0.11
N PRO A 240 14.18 5.24 0.57
CA PRO A 240 13.78 3.89 0.19
C PRO A 240 12.95 3.88 -1.09
N VAL A 241 13.18 2.86 -1.91
CA VAL A 241 12.24 2.46 -2.98
C VAL A 241 11.02 1.80 -2.35
N ARG A 242 9.82 2.10 -2.87
CA ARG A 242 8.54 1.58 -2.36
C ARG A 242 7.60 1.17 -3.48
N PHE A 243 6.59 0.34 -3.17
CA PHE A 243 5.46 0.01 -4.05
C PHE A 243 5.89 -0.61 -5.39
N LEU A 244 6.73 -1.65 -5.33
CA LEU A 244 7.19 -2.33 -6.52
C LEU A 244 6.05 -3.07 -7.22
N SER A 245 5.94 -2.87 -8.52
CA SER A 245 5.06 -3.60 -9.43
C SER A 245 5.74 -3.83 -10.78
N ILE A 246 5.18 -4.72 -11.60
CA ILE A 246 5.73 -5.10 -12.89
C ILE A 246 4.63 -5.30 -13.92
N SER A 247 4.86 -4.93 -15.17
CA SER A 247 3.98 -5.21 -16.30
C SER A 247 4.26 -6.59 -16.92
N ASP A 248 3.36 -7.08 -17.76
CA ASP A 248 3.53 -8.33 -18.52
C ASP A 248 4.70 -8.28 -19.51
N LYS A 249 5.23 -7.08 -19.78
CA LYS A 249 6.43 -6.86 -20.60
C LYS A 249 7.72 -6.78 -19.81
N GLY A 250 7.64 -6.81 -18.46
CA GLY A 250 8.80 -6.74 -17.58
C GLY A 250 9.22 -5.34 -17.18
N THR A 251 8.45 -4.30 -17.52
CA THR A 251 8.68 -2.94 -17.04
C THR A 251 8.36 -2.88 -15.56
N LEU A 252 9.35 -2.56 -14.73
CA LEU A 252 9.18 -2.30 -13.31
C LEU A 252 8.58 -0.90 -13.11
N CYS A 253 7.71 -0.77 -12.10
CA CYS A 253 7.23 0.52 -11.59
C CYS A 253 7.36 0.53 -10.08
N TYR A 254 7.83 1.65 -9.55
CA TYR A 254 8.00 1.87 -8.10
C TYR A 254 8.03 3.36 -7.79
N THR A 255 7.99 3.71 -6.51
CA THR A 255 8.23 5.09 -6.08
C THR A 255 9.59 5.24 -5.41
N TYR A 256 10.18 6.41 -5.61
CA TYR A 256 11.37 6.86 -4.92
C TYR A 256 11.23 8.34 -4.61
N ASP A 257 11.44 8.73 -3.36
CA ASP A 257 11.27 10.12 -2.87
C ASP A 257 9.90 10.73 -3.22
N GLY A 258 8.83 9.93 -3.10
CA GLY A 258 7.46 10.35 -3.41
C GLY A 258 7.13 10.50 -4.91
N GLU A 259 8.08 10.21 -5.79
CA GLU A 259 7.94 10.31 -7.24
C GLU A 259 7.81 8.93 -7.89
N LEU A 260 7.15 8.87 -9.05
CA LEU A 260 7.01 7.64 -9.83
C LEU A 260 8.24 7.39 -10.70
N TYR A 261 8.66 6.14 -10.76
CA TYR A 261 9.74 5.66 -11.63
C TYR A 261 9.29 4.42 -12.38
N THR A 262 9.78 4.30 -13.62
CA THR A 262 9.73 3.06 -14.40
C THR A 262 11.13 2.62 -14.78
N GLN A 263 11.28 1.32 -14.98
CA GLN A 263 12.56 0.75 -15.39
C GLN A 263 12.31 -0.45 -16.32
N GLU A 264 12.70 -0.31 -17.58
CA GLU A 264 12.70 -1.41 -18.54
C GLU A 264 13.78 -2.45 -18.17
N PRO A 265 13.64 -3.71 -18.57
CA PRO A 265 14.68 -4.72 -18.38
C PRO A 265 16.05 -4.23 -18.84
N ASN A 266 17.06 -4.35 -17.97
CA ASN A 266 18.44 -3.92 -18.23
C ASN A 266 18.65 -2.42 -18.50
N ALA A 267 17.64 -1.59 -18.29
CA ALA A 267 17.73 -0.13 -18.44
C ALA A 267 17.99 0.56 -17.09
N ARG A 268 18.29 1.86 -17.12
CA ARG A 268 18.36 2.70 -15.94
C ARG A 268 16.96 3.15 -15.50
N PRO A 269 16.74 3.42 -14.19
CA PRO A 269 15.53 4.05 -13.71
C PRO A 269 15.20 5.34 -14.47
N LYS A 270 13.94 5.50 -14.87
CA LYS A 270 13.41 6.69 -15.49
C LYS A 270 12.30 7.28 -14.64
N LYS A 271 12.43 8.55 -14.25
CA LYS A 271 11.37 9.27 -13.55
C LYS A 271 10.20 9.51 -14.52
N VAL A 272 8.99 9.28 -14.03
CA VAL A 272 7.74 9.61 -14.72
C VAL A 272 7.32 11.01 -14.26
N ASN A 273 7.32 11.97 -15.18
CA ASN A 273 6.86 13.32 -14.87
C ASN A 273 5.33 13.34 -14.85
N VAL A 274 4.75 13.65 -13.71
CA VAL A 274 3.31 13.66 -13.49
C VAL A 274 2.82 15.09 -13.29
N ASP A 275 1.90 15.51 -14.14
CA ASP A 275 1.23 16.80 -14.03
C ASP A 275 -0.14 16.58 -13.37
N LEU A 276 -0.30 17.04 -12.13
CA LEU A 276 -1.56 17.01 -11.40
C LEU A 276 -2.30 18.33 -11.65
N VAL A 277 -3.27 18.29 -12.54
CA VAL A 277 -4.14 19.45 -12.78
C VAL A 277 -5.27 19.39 -11.73
N ARG A 278 -5.24 20.32 -10.79
CA ARG A 278 -6.27 20.48 -9.76
C ARG A 278 -6.70 21.92 -9.71
N ASP A 279 -8.01 22.14 -9.68
CA ASP A 279 -8.57 23.38 -9.23
C ASP A 279 -8.64 23.32 -7.69
N ASP A 280 -7.53 23.72 -7.05
CA ASP A 280 -7.42 23.75 -5.59
C ASP A 280 -8.16 25.01 -5.06
N GLU A 281 -9.44 25.20 -5.39
CA GLU A 281 -10.28 26.05 -4.54
C GLU A 281 -10.25 25.46 -3.14
N LYS A 282 -9.85 26.30 -2.19
CA LYS A 282 -9.86 25.95 -0.77
C LYS A 282 -11.32 25.89 -0.31
N GLU A 283 -12.05 24.86 -0.70
CA GLU A 283 -13.29 24.54 -0.02
C GLU A 283 -12.96 24.29 1.45
N ILE A 284 -13.56 25.12 2.31
CA ILE A 284 -13.54 24.88 3.75
C ILE A 284 -14.42 23.67 4.01
N ALA A 285 -13.84 22.47 3.95
CA ALA A 285 -14.52 21.26 4.32
C ALA A 285 -14.53 21.14 5.85
N THR A 286 -15.72 21.02 6.43
CA THR A 286 -15.85 20.69 7.86
C THR A 286 -15.69 19.18 8.02
N LEU A 287 -14.52 18.74 8.49
CA LEU A 287 -14.27 17.34 8.82
C LEU A 287 -14.55 17.11 10.31
N ARG A 288 -15.28 16.05 10.62
CA ARG A 288 -15.51 15.61 12.02
C ARG A 288 -14.69 14.37 12.30
N PHE A 289 -13.75 14.47 13.25
CA PHE A 289 -12.98 13.34 13.75
C PHE A 289 -13.48 13.01 15.16
N SER A 290 -13.94 11.80 15.36
CA SER A 290 -14.34 11.28 16.68
C SER A 290 -13.23 10.46 17.32
N GLN A 291 -12.16 10.11 16.58
CA GLN A 291 -11.04 9.29 17.03
C GLN A 291 -9.83 9.48 16.10
N GLY A 292 -8.70 8.88 16.45
CA GLY A 292 -7.51 8.85 15.58
C GLY A 292 -6.51 9.96 15.85
N ALA A 293 -6.61 10.69 16.97
CA ALA A 293 -5.53 11.56 17.43
C ALA A 293 -4.32 10.70 17.87
N THR A 294 -3.16 10.98 17.27
CA THR A 294 -1.91 10.22 17.52
C THR A 294 -0.98 10.89 18.51
N SER A 295 -1.14 12.19 18.75
CA SER A 295 -0.39 13.00 19.70
C SER A 295 -1.23 14.19 20.13
N ALA A 296 -1.14 14.60 21.38
CA ALA A 296 -1.79 15.81 21.88
C ALA A 296 -0.91 16.51 22.93
N SER A 297 -1.04 17.83 23.05
CA SER A 297 -0.40 18.67 24.05
C SER A 297 -1.34 19.79 24.44
N VAL A 298 -1.31 20.16 25.72
CA VAL A 298 -2.09 21.29 26.25
C VAL A 298 -1.16 22.50 26.40
N SER A 299 -1.65 23.68 26.05
CA SER A 299 -0.90 24.92 26.24
C SER A 299 -0.63 25.19 27.72
N PRO A 300 0.47 25.88 28.08
CA PRO A 300 0.81 26.20 29.49
C PRO A 300 -0.30 26.92 30.25
N ASP A 301 -1.07 27.74 29.58
CA ASP A 301 -2.23 28.45 30.16
C ASP A 301 -3.53 27.61 30.21
N GLY A 302 -3.51 26.39 29.67
CA GLY A 302 -4.65 25.47 29.64
C GLY A 302 -5.78 25.85 28.68
N LYS A 303 -5.62 26.88 27.84
CA LYS A 303 -6.69 27.40 26.99
C LYS A 303 -6.74 26.81 25.59
N GLN A 304 -5.70 26.07 25.20
CA GLN A 304 -5.59 25.44 23.88
C GLN A 304 -5.10 24.00 23.99
N VAL A 305 -5.55 23.18 23.04
CA VAL A 305 -5.04 21.81 22.84
C VAL A 305 -4.59 21.69 21.41
N ALA A 306 -3.32 21.36 21.23
CA ALA A 306 -2.78 20.96 19.94
C ALA A 306 -2.85 19.43 19.82
N PHE A 307 -3.22 18.91 18.66
CA PHE A 307 -3.29 17.48 18.41
C PHE A 307 -3.03 17.15 16.94
N ILE A 308 -2.64 15.93 16.67
CA ILE A 308 -2.36 15.44 15.33
C ILE A 308 -3.43 14.42 14.93
N VAL A 309 -4.07 14.67 13.79
CA VAL A 309 -5.02 13.75 13.16
C VAL A 309 -4.66 13.65 11.67
N ARG A 310 -4.60 12.42 11.13
CA ARG A 310 -4.29 12.15 9.72
C ARG A 310 -2.96 12.74 9.24
N GLY A 311 -2.02 12.99 10.16
CA GLY A 311 -0.71 13.54 9.85
C GLY A 311 -0.63 15.07 9.86
N ASP A 312 -1.72 15.78 10.09
CA ASP A 312 -1.74 17.24 10.23
C ASP A 312 -1.92 17.68 11.67
N VAL A 313 -1.36 18.83 12.01
CA VAL A 313 -1.49 19.48 13.31
C VAL A 313 -2.71 20.39 13.33
N PHE A 314 -3.52 20.23 14.37
CA PHE A 314 -4.68 21.07 14.67
C PHE A 314 -4.55 21.69 16.05
N VAL A 315 -5.09 22.87 16.22
CA VAL A 315 -5.23 23.53 17.54
C VAL A 315 -6.70 23.87 17.78
N THR A 316 -7.20 23.47 18.94
CA THR A 316 -8.56 23.81 19.38
C THR A 316 -8.54 24.59 20.67
N SER A 317 -9.53 25.46 20.87
CA SER A 317 -9.75 26.14 22.16
C SER A 317 -10.40 25.18 23.15
N THR A 318 -10.08 25.32 24.44
CA THR A 318 -10.78 24.65 25.54
C THR A 318 -12.10 25.34 25.89
N ASP A 319 -12.22 26.64 25.59
CA ASP A 319 -13.36 27.48 25.96
C ASP A 319 -14.39 27.63 24.80
N TYR A 320 -13.96 27.44 23.55
CA TYR A 320 -14.79 27.68 22.37
C TYR A 320 -14.70 26.51 21.40
N ALA A 321 -15.79 26.22 20.70
CA ALA A 321 -15.87 25.17 19.68
C ALA A 321 -15.16 25.57 18.36
N THR A 322 -13.93 26.07 18.44
CA THR A 322 -13.14 26.50 17.29
C THR A 322 -11.89 25.62 17.17
N THR A 323 -11.70 25.02 16.01
CA THR A 323 -10.50 24.24 15.68
C THR A 323 -9.87 24.79 14.42
N LYS A 324 -8.58 25.02 14.43
CA LYS A 324 -7.78 25.51 13.30
C LYS A 324 -6.77 24.43 12.89
N GLN A 325 -6.73 24.11 11.62
CA GLN A 325 -5.64 23.35 11.03
C GLN A 325 -4.39 24.24 10.92
N ILE A 326 -3.28 23.78 11.47
CA ILE A 326 -2.01 24.49 11.49
C ILE A 326 -1.13 24.08 10.33
N THR A 327 -1.08 22.78 10.06
CA THR A 327 -0.32 22.23 8.92
C THR A 327 -1.28 21.67 7.88
N ASN A 328 -0.88 21.80 6.62
CA ASN A 328 -1.57 21.21 5.48
C ASN A 328 -0.47 20.87 4.46
N THR A 329 0.33 19.89 4.81
CA THR A 329 1.48 19.47 4.00
C THR A 329 1.31 18.02 3.57
N PRO A 330 1.95 17.57 2.50
CA PRO A 330 1.95 16.15 2.14
C PRO A 330 2.80 15.28 3.08
N ALA A 331 3.50 15.91 4.06
CA ALA A 331 4.27 15.21 5.08
C ALA A 331 3.36 14.73 6.21
N LYS A 332 3.81 13.71 6.93
CA LYS A 332 3.17 13.25 8.17
C LYS A 332 3.89 13.91 9.35
N GLU A 333 3.19 14.78 10.05
CA GLU A 333 3.68 15.36 11.30
C GLU A 333 3.56 14.33 12.44
N SER A 334 4.47 14.42 13.39
CA SER A 334 4.47 13.58 14.60
C SER A 334 5.08 14.35 15.77
N GLY A 335 4.50 14.16 16.96
CA GLY A 335 4.94 14.84 18.18
C GLY A 335 4.60 16.34 18.17
N VAL A 336 3.65 16.75 18.99
CA VAL A 336 3.25 18.15 19.12
C VAL A 336 3.48 18.62 20.55
N SER A 337 4.02 19.83 20.70
CA SER A 337 4.19 20.50 22.00
C SER A 337 4.04 22.00 21.84
N PHE A 338 3.58 22.66 22.89
CA PHE A 338 3.63 24.12 22.98
C PHE A 338 4.99 24.57 23.53
N ALA A 339 5.40 25.77 23.15
CA ALA A 339 6.49 26.48 23.83
C ALA A 339 6.06 26.86 25.26
N PRO A 340 7.00 27.07 26.21
CA PRO A 340 6.66 27.43 27.58
C PRO A 340 5.93 28.77 27.74
N ASP A 341 5.98 29.61 26.72
CA ASP A 341 5.39 30.95 26.64
C ASP A 341 4.12 31.00 25.77
N ASN A 342 3.56 29.85 25.40
CA ASN A 342 2.44 29.60 24.44
C ASN A 342 2.82 29.69 22.98
#